data_653ba7cb9b06d34bee60a63a90324767
#
_entry.id   653ba7cb9b06d34bee60a63a90324767
#
_cell.length_a   1.000
_cell.length_b   1.000
_cell.length_c   1.000
_cell.angle_alpha   90.00
_cell.angle_beta   90.00
_cell.angle_gamma   90.00
#
_symmetry.space_group_name_H-M   'P 1'
#
loop_
_entity.id
_entity.type
_entity.pdbx_description
1 polymer ?
#
loop_
_entity_poly.entity_id
_entity_poly.type
_entity_poly.pdbx_seq_one_letter_code
_entity_poly.pdbx_strand_id
1 'polypeptide(L)'
;SYTPAKGEQTGNLYAVYVDDAGKVEWITKSSYDASLKAVVFETGHFSVYGVGYKNPAPAFTDIHNHWAADNILFAASRGLLSGTSDTTFSPNTGMTRGMFVTALGRLAGINPDSYKTGKFTDVKADAYYAPYVNWAAQNGIVEGVTATTFAPDTNINREQMAVIMANYAKKLGYDLPKTLQAVTFADNAQISSWAKNAVRTMQ
;
A
#
# COMPACT_ATOMS: atom_id res chain seq x y z
N SER A 1 16.37 -3.06 -20.37
CA SER A 1 15.10 -3.80 -20.55
C SER A 1 15.22 -5.20 -19.99
N TYR A 2 14.12 -5.74 -19.49
CA TYR A 2 14.01 -7.09 -18.95
C TYR A 2 12.74 -7.76 -19.51
N THR A 3 12.88 -8.96 -20.01
CA THR A 3 11.75 -9.79 -20.42
C THR A 3 11.62 -10.93 -19.43
N PRO A 4 10.50 -11.03 -18.69
CA PRO A 4 10.30 -12.10 -17.72
C PRO A 4 10.44 -13.48 -18.39
N ALA A 5 11.15 -14.38 -17.73
CA ALA A 5 11.28 -15.74 -18.21
C ALA A 5 9.94 -16.50 -18.08
N LYS A 6 9.82 -17.62 -18.79
CA LYS A 6 8.61 -18.45 -18.71
C LYS A 6 8.38 -18.94 -17.27
N GLY A 7 7.26 -18.54 -16.69
CA GLY A 7 6.86 -18.89 -15.31
C GLY A 7 7.25 -17.83 -14.27
N GLU A 8 8.01 -16.80 -14.63
CA GLU A 8 8.23 -15.66 -13.73
C GLU A 8 6.99 -14.78 -13.65
N GLN A 9 6.54 -14.54 -12.42
CA GLN A 9 5.47 -13.61 -12.14
C GLN A 9 6.06 -12.20 -11.99
N THR A 10 5.55 -11.23 -12.71
CA THR A 10 6.08 -9.86 -12.73
C THR A 10 6.03 -9.19 -11.36
N GLY A 11 5.08 -9.57 -10.52
CA GLY A 11 4.98 -9.13 -9.12
C GLY A 11 6.14 -9.55 -8.22
N ASN A 12 6.92 -10.55 -8.64
CA ASN A 12 8.07 -11.08 -7.91
C ASN A 12 9.42 -10.61 -8.48
N LEU A 13 9.38 -9.67 -9.43
CA LEU A 13 10.58 -9.01 -9.97
C LEU A 13 10.90 -7.77 -9.13
N TYR A 14 12.17 -7.65 -8.76
CA TYR A 14 12.71 -6.55 -7.96
C TYR A 14 13.92 -5.94 -8.64
N ALA A 15 14.15 -4.66 -8.43
CA ALA A 15 15.49 -4.12 -8.57
C ALA A 15 16.34 -4.64 -7.41
N VAL A 16 17.58 -5.00 -7.71
CA VAL A 16 18.58 -5.38 -6.73
C VAL A 16 19.84 -4.58 -6.91
N TYR A 17 20.46 -4.21 -5.80
CA TYR A 17 21.77 -3.61 -5.74
C TYR A 17 22.73 -4.60 -5.09
N VAL A 18 23.95 -4.71 -5.62
CA VAL A 18 25.01 -5.52 -5.03
C VAL A 18 26.14 -4.57 -4.69
N ASP A 19 26.50 -4.48 -3.42
CA ASP A 19 27.61 -3.65 -2.97
C ASP A 19 28.97 -4.29 -3.27
N ASP A 20 30.06 -3.54 -3.02
CA ASP A 20 31.42 -3.98 -3.27
C ASP A 20 31.82 -5.20 -2.42
N ALA A 21 31.11 -5.49 -1.34
CA ALA A 21 31.29 -6.67 -0.50
C ALA A 21 30.46 -7.87 -0.99
N GLY A 22 29.71 -7.73 -2.09
CA GLY A 22 28.86 -8.78 -2.65
C GLY A 22 27.52 -8.97 -1.91
N LYS A 23 27.16 -8.07 -1.01
CA LYS A 23 25.86 -8.08 -0.32
C LYS A 23 24.77 -7.62 -1.25
N VAL A 24 23.71 -8.43 -1.35
CA VAL A 24 22.54 -8.11 -2.17
C VAL A 24 21.50 -7.34 -1.34
N GLU A 25 21.11 -6.19 -1.82
CA GLU A 25 19.98 -5.41 -1.32
C GLU A 25 18.80 -5.52 -2.28
N TRP A 26 17.64 -5.91 -1.76
CA TRP A 26 16.41 -6.03 -2.51
C TRP A 26 15.61 -4.73 -2.36
N ILE A 27 15.44 -3.99 -3.46
CA ILE A 27 14.70 -2.72 -3.45
C ILE A 27 13.21 -3.02 -3.51
N THR A 28 12.56 -3.03 -2.35
CA THR A 28 11.13 -3.37 -2.22
C THR A 28 10.22 -2.35 -2.91
N LYS A 29 10.66 -1.08 -3.03
CA LYS A 29 9.98 -0.02 -3.79
C LYS A 29 10.33 -0.09 -5.28
N SER A 30 10.27 -1.27 -5.87
CA SER A 30 10.46 -1.50 -7.30
C SER A 30 9.29 -2.27 -7.88
N SER A 31 8.99 -2.08 -9.15
CA SER A 31 7.93 -2.80 -9.85
C SER A 31 8.29 -3.01 -11.31
N TYR A 32 7.76 -4.07 -11.91
CA TYR A 32 7.89 -4.29 -13.36
C TYR A 32 6.86 -3.46 -14.11
N ASP A 33 7.35 -2.64 -15.05
CA ASP A 33 6.51 -1.91 -15.98
C ASP A 33 6.50 -2.65 -17.34
N ALA A 34 5.34 -3.16 -17.73
CA ALA A 34 5.19 -3.94 -18.94
C ALA A 34 5.32 -3.07 -20.22
N SER A 35 4.99 -1.79 -20.14
CA SER A 35 5.09 -0.85 -21.28
C SER A 35 6.54 -0.50 -21.59
N LEU A 36 7.35 -0.33 -20.55
CA LEU A 36 8.78 -0.06 -20.64
C LEU A 36 9.61 -1.35 -20.75
N LYS A 37 9.01 -2.50 -20.48
CA LYS A 37 9.70 -3.80 -20.32
C LYS A 37 10.92 -3.67 -19.40
N ALA A 38 10.71 -3.09 -18.24
CA ALA A 38 11.76 -2.78 -17.28
C ALA A 38 11.26 -2.86 -15.83
N VAL A 39 12.16 -3.14 -14.91
CA VAL A 39 11.91 -2.92 -13.48
C VAL A 39 12.23 -1.47 -13.17
N VAL A 40 11.25 -0.75 -12.65
CA VAL A 40 11.32 0.68 -12.30
C VAL A 40 11.47 0.81 -10.80
N PHE A 41 12.32 1.72 -10.34
CA PHE A 41 12.59 2.00 -8.92
C PHE A 41 13.18 3.39 -8.75
N GLU A 42 13.16 3.87 -7.51
CA GLU A 42 13.83 5.11 -7.13
C GLU A 42 15.13 4.79 -6.36
N THR A 43 16.18 5.57 -6.61
CA THR A 43 17.46 5.44 -5.91
C THR A 43 18.05 6.81 -5.63
N GLY A 44 18.76 6.93 -4.50
CA GLY A 44 19.50 8.14 -4.12
C GLY A 44 20.96 8.17 -4.61
N HIS A 45 21.43 7.14 -5.28
CA HIS A 45 22.81 7.06 -5.77
C HIS A 45 22.90 6.32 -7.12
N PHE A 46 23.93 6.61 -7.89
CA PHE A 46 24.25 5.87 -9.10
C PHE A 46 25.13 4.67 -8.76
N SER A 47 24.76 3.51 -9.27
CA SER A 47 25.48 2.26 -9.06
C SER A 47 25.07 1.21 -10.08
N VAL A 48 25.60 -0.02 -9.96
CA VAL A 48 25.19 -1.15 -10.76
C VAL A 48 23.96 -1.81 -10.13
N TYR A 49 22.88 -1.84 -10.88
CA TYR A 49 21.64 -2.48 -10.47
C TYR A 49 21.31 -3.65 -11.38
N GLY A 50 20.74 -4.69 -10.81
CA GLY A 50 20.25 -5.86 -11.51
C GLY A 50 18.74 -6.04 -11.34
N VAL A 51 18.21 -7.05 -12.04
CA VAL A 51 16.86 -7.55 -11.79
C VAL A 51 16.98 -8.87 -11.06
N GLY A 52 16.35 -8.95 -9.90
CA GLY A 52 16.25 -10.17 -9.11
C GLY A 52 14.82 -10.72 -9.15
N TYR A 53 14.71 -12.03 -9.20
CA TYR A 53 13.46 -12.75 -9.03
C TYR A 53 13.44 -13.42 -7.67
N LYS A 54 12.45 -13.10 -6.89
CA LYS A 54 12.25 -13.69 -5.57
C LYS A 54 10.81 -14.15 -5.46
N ASN A 55 10.60 -15.41 -5.16
CA ASN A 55 9.27 -15.92 -4.86
C ASN A 55 9.05 -16.00 -3.34
N PRO A 56 8.81 -14.87 -2.68
CA PRO A 56 8.55 -14.81 -1.25
C PRO A 56 7.05 -14.83 -0.96
N ALA A 57 6.22 -14.93 -2.00
CA ALA A 57 4.78 -14.83 -1.83
C ALA A 57 4.30 -15.96 -0.93
N PRO A 58 3.56 -15.63 0.13
CA PRO A 58 2.86 -16.63 0.92
C PRO A 58 2.01 -17.50 -0.02
N ALA A 59 2.02 -18.80 0.19
CA ALA A 59 1.21 -19.72 -0.57
C ALA A 59 -0.25 -19.64 -0.08
N PHE A 60 -0.95 -18.56 -0.43
CA PHE A 60 -2.35 -18.41 -0.09
C PHE A 60 -3.21 -19.37 -0.92
N THR A 61 -3.94 -20.23 -0.23
CA THR A 61 -4.77 -21.26 -0.86
C THR A 61 -6.12 -20.74 -1.36
N ASP A 62 -6.56 -19.60 -0.84
CA ASP A 62 -7.88 -18.99 -1.08
C ASP A 62 -7.92 -17.92 -2.16
N ILE A 63 -6.79 -17.67 -2.82
CA ILE A 63 -6.72 -16.72 -3.94
C ILE A 63 -6.62 -17.41 -5.30
N HIS A 64 -6.62 -18.74 -5.33
CA HIS A 64 -6.55 -19.49 -6.58
C HIS A 64 -7.74 -19.13 -7.48
N ASN A 65 -7.45 -18.74 -8.72
CA ASN A 65 -8.44 -18.20 -9.69
C ASN A 65 -9.18 -16.92 -9.26
N HIS A 66 -8.72 -16.23 -8.22
CA HIS A 66 -9.30 -14.93 -7.84
C HIS A 66 -8.79 -13.83 -8.77
N TRP A 67 -9.68 -12.95 -9.24
CA TRP A 67 -9.34 -11.87 -10.18
C TRP A 67 -8.21 -10.93 -9.68
N ALA A 68 -8.07 -10.80 -8.36
CA ALA A 68 -7.05 -9.96 -7.74
C ALA A 68 -5.79 -10.75 -7.31
N ALA A 69 -5.64 -12.02 -7.69
CA ALA A 69 -4.54 -12.87 -7.20
C ALA A 69 -3.17 -12.23 -7.39
N ASP A 70 -2.87 -11.70 -8.58
CA ASP A 70 -1.59 -11.08 -8.88
C ASP A 70 -1.33 -9.84 -8.03
N ASN A 71 -2.36 -8.99 -7.82
CA ASN A 71 -2.26 -7.80 -6.97
C ASN A 71 -2.06 -8.16 -5.50
N ILE A 72 -2.72 -9.22 -5.03
CA ILE A 72 -2.56 -9.74 -3.67
C ILE A 72 -1.13 -10.24 -3.47
N LEU A 73 -0.63 -11.06 -4.38
CA LEU A 73 0.73 -11.58 -4.33
C LEU A 73 1.77 -10.44 -4.40
N PHE A 74 1.53 -9.44 -5.25
CA PHE A 74 2.37 -8.25 -5.31
C PHE A 74 2.43 -7.52 -3.97
N ALA A 75 1.27 -7.21 -3.38
CA ALA A 75 1.20 -6.48 -2.11
C ALA A 75 1.78 -7.29 -0.94
N ALA A 76 1.50 -8.60 -0.89
CA ALA A 76 2.00 -9.48 0.15
C ALA A 76 3.52 -9.71 0.06
N SER A 77 4.04 -9.92 -1.15
CA SER A 77 5.49 -10.10 -1.37
C SER A 77 6.31 -8.89 -0.98
N ARG A 78 5.70 -7.71 -0.96
CA ARG A 78 6.32 -6.44 -0.52
C ARG A 78 6.03 -6.09 0.93
N GLY A 79 5.36 -6.99 1.66
CA GLY A 79 5.02 -6.77 3.05
C GLY A 79 4.00 -5.65 3.29
N LEU A 80 3.31 -5.18 2.25
CA LEU A 80 2.29 -4.13 2.38
C LEU A 80 1.04 -4.68 3.07
N LEU A 81 0.60 -5.86 2.62
CA LEU A 81 -0.50 -6.60 3.19
C LEU A 81 -0.02 -7.94 3.72
N SER A 82 -0.67 -8.43 4.74
CA SER A 82 -0.47 -9.77 5.28
C SER A 82 -1.74 -10.59 5.10
N GLY A 83 -1.61 -11.90 5.06
CA GLY A 83 -2.76 -12.79 5.11
C GLY A 83 -3.49 -12.71 6.45
N THR A 84 -4.69 -13.29 6.49
CA THR A 84 -5.45 -13.50 7.73
C THR A 84 -4.93 -14.71 8.49
N SER A 85 -4.14 -15.57 7.82
CA SER A 85 -3.33 -16.64 8.38
C SER A 85 -2.09 -16.86 7.50
N ASP A 86 -1.25 -17.82 7.86
CA ASP A 86 -0.07 -18.20 7.07
C ASP A 86 -0.42 -18.70 5.66
N THR A 87 -1.64 -19.22 5.47
CA THR A 87 -2.08 -19.86 4.23
C THR A 87 -3.33 -19.25 3.62
N THR A 88 -3.93 -18.23 4.22
CA THR A 88 -5.14 -17.56 3.71
C THR A 88 -4.99 -16.05 3.68
N PHE A 89 -5.49 -15.43 2.62
CA PHE A 89 -5.53 -13.97 2.47
C PHE A 89 -6.88 -13.38 2.82
N SER A 90 -7.95 -14.15 2.62
CA SER A 90 -9.35 -13.76 2.79
C SER A 90 -9.77 -12.59 1.88
N PRO A 91 -9.63 -12.74 0.54
CA PRO A 91 -9.75 -11.65 -0.43
C PRO A 91 -11.14 -11.00 -0.47
N ASN A 92 -12.18 -11.71 -0.04
CA ASN A 92 -13.56 -11.22 -0.03
C ASN A 92 -14.00 -10.66 1.33
N THR A 93 -13.09 -10.61 2.32
CA THR A 93 -13.37 -10.01 3.63
C THR A 93 -13.16 -8.50 3.58
N GLY A 94 -14.05 -7.74 4.21
CA GLY A 94 -13.92 -6.29 4.29
C GLY A 94 -12.63 -5.87 5.01
N MET A 95 -11.92 -4.91 4.43
CA MET A 95 -10.73 -4.34 5.04
C MET A 95 -11.11 -3.34 6.14
N THR A 96 -10.46 -3.41 7.29
CA THR A 96 -10.67 -2.43 8.36
C THR A 96 -9.87 -1.15 8.12
N ARG A 97 -10.25 -0.07 8.81
CA ARG A 97 -9.53 1.22 8.77
C ARG A 97 -8.09 1.07 9.26
N GLY A 98 -7.87 0.28 10.32
CA GLY A 98 -6.54 -0.01 10.85
C GLY A 98 -5.67 -0.78 9.84
N MET A 99 -6.22 -1.78 9.16
CA MET A 99 -5.52 -2.53 8.11
C MET A 99 -5.09 -1.62 6.96
N PHE A 100 -5.98 -0.76 6.49
CA PHE A 100 -5.69 0.14 5.37
C PHE A 100 -4.56 1.12 5.69
N VAL A 101 -4.62 1.74 6.86
CA VAL A 101 -3.58 2.70 7.29
C VAL A 101 -2.25 2.00 7.55
N THR A 102 -2.28 0.76 8.05
CA THR A 102 -1.07 -0.07 8.20
C THR A 102 -0.38 -0.29 6.84
N ALA A 103 -1.15 -0.64 5.81
CA ALA A 103 -0.59 -0.82 4.46
C ALA A 103 0.06 0.47 3.93
N LEU A 104 -0.56 1.64 4.15
CA LEU A 104 0.01 2.93 3.74
C LEU A 104 1.29 3.28 4.52
N GLY A 105 1.34 3.01 5.82
CA GLY A 105 2.53 3.26 6.61
C GLY A 105 3.70 2.34 6.24
N ARG A 106 3.40 1.07 5.90
CA ARG A 106 4.39 0.14 5.34
C ARG A 106 4.89 0.59 3.98
N LEU A 107 3.99 1.06 3.11
CA LEU A 107 4.33 1.65 1.82
C LEU A 107 5.23 2.88 1.96
N ALA A 108 4.96 3.73 2.95
CA ALA A 108 5.80 4.89 3.28
C ALA A 108 7.16 4.49 3.88
N GLY A 109 7.31 3.25 4.34
CA GLY A 109 8.53 2.76 4.98
C GLY A 109 8.83 3.42 6.32
N ILE A 110 7.78 3.79 7.07
CA ILE A 110 7.98 4.44 8.38
C ILE A 110 8.63 3.48 9.38
N ASN A 111 9.39 4.04 10.31
CA ASN A 111 9.84 3.28 11.48
C ASN A 111 8.72 3.27 12.53
N PRO A 112 8.09 2.11 12.83
CA PRO A 112 7.01 2.02 13.82
C PRO A 112 7.42 2.48 15.23
N ASP A 113 8.67 2.28 15.60
CA ASP A 113 9.18 2.65 16.92
C ASP A 113 9.14 4.16 17.18
N SER A 114 9.08 4.97 16.14
CA SER A 114 8.98 6.43 16.24
C SER A 114 7.56 6.93 16.57
N TYR A 115 6.54 6.05 16.55
CA TYR A 115 5.13 6.45 16.65
C TYR A 115 4.36 5.65 17.71
N LYS A 116 4.96 5.47 18.90
CA LYS A 116 4.38 4.65 20.00
C LYS A 116 3.17 5.27 20.69
N THR A 117 2.98 6.59 20.56
CA THR A 117 1.89 7.31 21.22
C THR A 117 1.04 8.09 20.22
N GLY A 118 -0.25 8.19 20.48
CA GLY A 118 -1.20 8.92 19.64
C GLY A 118 -2.37 9.49 20.42
N LYS A 119 -3.26 10.18 19.72
CA LYS A 119 -4.40 10.91 20.31
C LYS A 119 -5.67 10.06 20.46
N PHE A 120 -5.73 8.90 19.82
CA PHE A 120 -6.96 8.10 19.78
C PHE A 120 -7.01 7.11 20.92
N THR A 121 -8.07 7.17 21.71
CA THR A 121 -8.25 6.35 22.92
C THR A 121 -8.65 4.90 22.63
N ASP A 122 -9.21 4.65 21.44
CA ASP A 122 -9.60 3.33 20.95
C ASP A 122 -8.50 2.60 20.17
N VAL A 123 -7.32 3.21 20.03
CA VAL A 123 -6.13 2.62 19.42
C VAL A 123 -5.23 2.09 20.54
N LYS A 124 -5.33 0.78 20.82
CA LYS A 124 -4.51 0.12 21.85
C LYS A 124 -3.03 0.17 21.45
N ALA A 125 -2.16 0.48 22.40
CA ALA A 125 -0.73 0.69 22.16
C ALA A 125 -0.01 -0.57 21.65
N ASP A 126 -0.50 -1.76 21.99
CA ASP A 126 0.02 -3.07 21.57
C ASP A 126 -0.59 -3.59 20.26
N ALA A 127 -1.57 -2.89 19.69
CA ALA A 127 -2.16 -3.27 18.41
C ALA A 127 -1.17 -3.06 17.26
N TYR A 128 -1.11 -4.01 16.32
CA TYR A 128 -0.19 -3.97 15.17
C TYR A 128 -0.35 -2.70 14.31
N TYR A 129 -1.54 -2.14 14.27
CA TYR A 129 -1.86 -0.92 13.51
C TYR A 129 -1.54 0.38 14.27
N ALA A 130 -1.30 0.30 15.58
CA ALA A 130 -1.16 1.50 16.43
C ALA A 130 -0.10 2.50 15.92
N PRO A 131 1.14 2.09 15.64
CA PRO A 131 2.17 3.04 15.20
C PRO A 131 1.83 3.66 13.84
N TYR A 132 1.17 2.93 12.96
CA TYR A 132 0.77 3.42 11.64
C TYR A 132 -0.38 4.42 11.72
N VAL A 133 -1.36 4.17 12.60
CA VAL A 133 -2.46 5.11 12.87
C VAL A 133 -1.94 6.38 13.52
N ASN A 134 -1.03 6.26 14.49
CA ASN A 134 -0.41 7.40 15.15
C ASN A 134 0.39 8.26 14.16
N TRP A 135 1.22 7.62 13.33
CA TRP A 135 1.94 8.28 12.24
C TRP A 135 1.01 9.03 11.30
N ALA A 136 -0.03 8.35 10.82
CA ALA A 136 -0.96 8.92 9.85
C ALA A 136 -1.74 10.11 10.43
N ALA A 137 -2.12 10.05 11.71
CA ALA A 137 -2.78 11.14 12.41
C ALA A 137 -1.85 12.35 12.63
N GLN A 138 -0.61 12.12 13.07
CA GLN A 138 0.39 13.18 13.28
C GLN A 138 0.76 13.90 11.97
N ASN A 139 0.65 13.20 10.84
CA ASN A 139 0.97 13.74 9.52
C ASN A 139 -0.26 14.26 8.75
N GLY A 140 -1.45 14.30 9.37
CA GLY A 140 -2.68 14.79 8.72
C GLY A 140 -3.18 13.92 7.57
N ILE A 141 -2.75 12.65 7.52
CA ILE A 141 -3.19 11.67 6.52
C ILE A 141 -4.57 11.13 6.89
N VAL A 142 -4.81 10.92 8.18
CA VAL A 142 -6.10 10.46 8.71
C VAL A 142 -6.63 11.39 9.78
N GLU A 143 -7.94 11.43 9.85
CA GLU A 143 -8.70 11.97 10.97
C GLU A 143 -9.48 10.85 11.65
N GLY A 144 -9.87 11.08 12.91
CA GLY A 144 -10.75 10.17 13.63
C GLY A 144 -12.20 10.26 13.14
N VAL A 145 -13.01 9.31 13.53
CA VAL A 145 -14.47 9.41 13.43
C VAL A 145 -15.03 10.42 14.44
N THR A 146 -14.27 10.67 15.52
CA THR A 146 -14.42 11.79 16.44
C THR A 146 -13.05 12.40 16.75
N ALA A 147 -12.98 13.42 17.59
CA ALA A 147 -11.71 14.02 18.01
C ALA A 147 -10.74 13.02 18.68
N THR A 148 -11.28 12.00 19.37
CA THR A 148 -10.53 11.05 20.20
C THR A 148 -10.68 9.59 19.79
N THR A 149 -11.47 9.26 18.78
CA THR A 149 -11.69 7.88 18.31
C THR A 149 -11.37 7.73 16.84
N PHE A 150 -10.67 6.67 16.47
CA PHE A 150 -10.28 6.33 15.10
C PHE A 150 -11.18 5.27 14.47
N ALA A 151 -11.76 4.38 15.27
CA ALA A 151 -12.51 3.19 14.87
C ALA A 151 -11.67 2.22 14.00
N PRO A 152 -10.52 1.70 14.52
CA PRO A 152 -9.56 0.92 13.74
C PRO A 152 -10.15 -0.39 13.19
N ASP A 153 -11.06 -1.02 13.90
CA ASP A 153 -11.64 -2.32 13.57
C ASP A 153 -12.91 -2.22 12.71
N THR A 154 -13.36 -1.00 12.42
CA THR A 154 -14.51 -0.78 11.52
C THR A 154 -14.07 -0.91 10.06
N ASN A 155 -14.90 -1.57 9.24
CA ASN A 155 -14.63 -1.65 7.81
C ASN A 155 -14.55 -0.26 7.18
N ILE A 156 -13.51 -0.08 6.36
CA ILE A 156 -13.34 1.15 5.60
C ILE A 156 -14.22 1.13 4.34
N ASN A 157 -14.85 2.24 4.02
CA ASN A 157 -15.58 2.39 2.76
C ASN A 157 -14.72 3.10 1.69
N ARG A 158 -15.17 3.05 0.44
CA ARG A 158 -14.40 3.59 -0.70
C ARG A 158 -14.17 5.10 -0.62
N GLU A 159 -15.14 5.87 -0.13
CA GLU A 159 -14.97 7.32 0.00
C GLU A 159 -13.94 7.69 1.08
N GLN A 160 -13.91 6.94 2.19
CA GLN A 160 -12.87 7.10 3.22
C GLN A 160 -11.49 6.73 2.67
N MET A 161 -11.39 5.64 1.90
CA MET A 161 -10.14 5.25 1.23
C MET A 161 -9.64 6.37 0.32
N ALA A 162 -10.52 6.95 -0.50
CA ALA A 162 -10.15 8.03 -1.41
C ALA A 162 -9.60 9.25 -0.66
N VAL A 163 -10.23 9.66 0.45
CA VAL A 163 -9.74 10.78 1.27
C VAL A 163 -8.38 10.49 1.88
N ILE A 164 -8.21 9.31 2.47
CA ILE A 164 -6.93 8.94 3.10
C ILE A 164 -5.82 8.85 2.04
N MET A 165 -6.08 8.28 0.86
CA MET A 165 -5.10 8.22 -0.22
C MET A 165 -4.74 9.60 -0.78
N ALA A 166 -5.71 10.48 -0.98
CA ALA A 166 -5.44 11.85 -1.43
C ALA A 166 -4.58 12.62 -0.42
N ASN A 167 -4.88 12.50 0.88
CA ASN A 167 -4.09 13.11 1.94
C ASN A 167 -2.68 12.51 2.00
N TYR A 168 -2.56 11.18 1.85
CA TYR A 168 -1.28 10.47 1.80
C TYR A 168 -0.41 10.99 0.64
N ALA A 169 -0.96 11.02 -0.57
CA ALA A 169 -0.24 11.52 -1.74
C ALA A 169 0.22 12.98 -1.54
N LYS A 170 -0.68 13.84 -1.07
CA LYS A 170 -0.34 15.24 -0.76
C LYS A 170 0.77 15.36 0.28
N LYS A 171 0.71 14.56 1.36
CA LYS A 171 1.70 14.60 2.44
C LYS A 171 3.09 14.16 1.98
N LEU A 172 3.16 13.16 1.11
CA LEU A 172 4.42 12.65 0.59
C LEU A 172 4.90 13.39 -0.67
N GLY A 173 4.16 14.39 -1.13
CA GLY A 173 4.55 15.19 -2.30
C GLY A 173 4.39 14.44 -3.63
N TYR A 174 3.55 13.40 -3.68
CA TYR A 174 3.23 12.75 -4.94
C TYR A 174 2.40 13.68 -5.82
N ASP A 175 2.87 13.92 -7.04
CA ASP A 175 2.07 14.54 -8.07
C ASP A 175 1.03 13.54 -8.57
N LEU A 176 -0.24 13.96 -8.56
CA LEU A 176 -1.35 13.17 -9.07
C LEU A 176 -1.83 13.83 -10.37
N PRO A 177 -1.22 13.50 -11.51
CA PRO A 177 -1.56 14.12 -12.78
C PRO A 177 -2.98 13.75 -13.18
N LYS A 178 -3.75 14.74 -13.63
CA LYS A 178 -5.10 14.54 -14.18
C LYS A 178 -5.00 13.97 -15.60
N THR A 179 -4.79 12.68 -15.70
CA THR A 179 -4.60 11.98 -16.98
C THR A 179 -5.90 11.43 -17.56
N LEU A 180 -6.92 11.28 -16.74
CA LEU A 180 -8.22 10.77 -17.14
C LEU A 180 -9.30 11.84 -17.06
N GLN A 181 -10.29 11.75 -17.95
CA GLN A 181 -11.47 12.59 -17.85
C GLN A 181 -12.32 12.15 -16.64
N ALA A 182 -12.74 13.13 -15.83
CA ALA A 182 -13.56 12.86 -14.67
C ALA A 182 -14.89 12.19 -15.06
N VAL A 183 -15.23 11.12 -14.39
CA VAL A 183 -16.48 10.34 -14.59
C VAL A 183 -17.46 10.69 -13.48
N THR A 184 -18.73 10.74 -13.81
CA THR A 184 -19.80 10.82 -12.80
C THR A 184 -20.27 9.41 -12.51
N PHE A 185 -20.06 8.94 -11.27
CA PHE A 185 -20.54 7.63 -10.84
C PHE A 185 -22.08 7.61 -10.72
N ALA A 186 -22.69 6.45 -10.96
CA ALA A 186 -24.14 6.29 -10.85
C ALA A 186 -24.67 6.64 -9.44
N ASP A 187 -23.86 6.40 -8.42
CA ASP A 187 -24.16 6.69 -7.02
C ASP A 187 -23.53 8.02 -6.51
N ASN A 188 -23.14 8.90 -7.41
CA ASN A 188 -22.47 10.17 -7.07
C ASN A 188 -23.25 11.02 -6.05
N ALA A 189 -24.58 10.89 -6.02
CA ALA A 189 -25.43 11.57 -5.04
C ALA A 189 -25.23 11.04 -3.61
N GLN A 190 -24.75 9.82 -3.45
CA GLN A 190 -24.50 9.16 -2.15
C GLN A 190 -23.10 9.48 -1.60
N ILE A 191 -22.20 10.05 -2.42
CA ILE A 191 -20.87 10.43 -1.96
C ILE A 191 -20.99 11.61 -1.00
N SER A 192 -20.46 11.45 0.19
CA SER A 192 -20.45 12.49 1.23
C SER A 192 -19.76 13.76 0.74
N SER A 193 -20.27 14.92 1.14
CA SER A 193 -19.73 16.22 0.70
C SER A 193 -18.24 16.38 1.01
N TRP A 194 -17.78 15.85 2.15
CA TRP A 194 -16.38 15.90 2.57
C TRP A 194 -15.46 15.02 1.69
N ALA A 195 -15.99 14.00 1.00
CA ALA A 195 -15.22 13.07 0.19
C ALA A 195 -15.19 13.41 -1.31
N LYS A 196 -16.11 14.23 -1.79
CA LYS A 196 -16.27 14.51 -3.24
C LYS A 196 -14.99 14.91 -3.95
N ASN A 197 -14.22 15.81 -3.34
CA ASN A 197 -12.97 16.27 -3.94
C ASN A 197 -11.92 15.15 -4.00
N ALA A 198 -11.80 14.36 -2.94
CA ALA A 198 -10.85 13.26 -2.89
C ALA A 198 -11.23 12.15 -3.88
N VAL A 199 -12.52 11.78 -3.96
CA VAL A 199 -13.01 10.81 -4.96
C VAL A 199 -12.67 11.28 -6.37
N ARG A 200 -12.85 12.59 -6.66
CA ARG A 200 -12.49 13.16 -7.95
C ARG A 200 -10.99 13.15 -8.24
N THR A 201 -10.17 13.33 -7.21
CA THR A 201 -8.71 13.31 -7.33
C THR A 201 -8.18 11.90 -7.59
N MET A 202 -8.88 10.87 -7.10
CA MET A 202 -8.50 9.46 -7.21
C MET A 202 -9.08 8.75 -8.45
N GLN A 203 -9.74 9.47 -9.36
CA GLN A 203 -10.21 8.97 -10.66
C GLN A 203 -9.08 9.02 -11.70
#